data_90e06a3614657f245b530ef3318af40a
#
_entry.id   90e06a3614657f245b530ef3318af40a
#
_cell.length_a   1.000
_cell.length_b   1.000
_cell.length_c   1.000
_cell.angle_alpha   90.00
_cell.angle_beta   90.00
_cell.angle_gamma   90.00
#
_symmetry.space_group_name_H-M   'P 1'
#
loop_
_entity.id
_entity.type
_entity.pdbx_description
1 polymer ?
#
loop_
_entity_poly.entity_id
_entity_poly.type
_entity_poly.pdbx_seq_one_letter_code
_entity_poly.pdbx_strand_id
1 'polypeptide(L)'
;IRFIAVFATLVLGFSVYKKEDSNVYAIELENKIDLLIENKDIQKELSLEIENLQNEINSMVECKNNNTQVEVVTVSFVQTSTVSKEYIEKTELENLAKKKIELESKLQDYMIESVKLEKQIEEEKKEELSLNNTEYLKGIWPVKSYKEISSPFGQRIHPITGKQSFHKGIDIPAPQDTDILSCDDGIISFSGVMNGYGNVIKIKHFDGKETLYAHNNSNVVEEGDVVKAGQVIAKVGTTGNSTGNHLHFETIINNENINPINVVN
;
A
#
# COMPACT_ATOMS: atom_id res chain seq x y z
N ILE A 1 41.55 -29.53 -22.33
CA ILE A 1 40.75 -30.63 -21.71
C ILE A 1 40.40 -30.30 -20.22
N ARG A 2 41.09 -29.42 -19.53
CA ARG A 2 40.80 -29.06 -18.12
C ARG A 2 39.70 -27.98 -17.96
N PHE A 3 39.29 -27.28 -19.01
CA PHE A 3 38.25 -26.21 -18.94
C PHE A 3 36.81 -26.75 -19.07
N ILE A 4 36.61 -27.93 -19.63
CA ILE A 4 35.25 -28.50 -19.81
C ILE A 4 34.74 -29.19 -18.55
N ALA A 5 35.64 -29.74 -17.72
CA ALA A 5 35.25 -30.41 -16.48
C ALA A 5 34.81 -29.47 -15.35
N VAL A 6 35.28 -28.20 -15.36
CA VAL A 6 34.87 -27.19 -14.37
C VAL A 6 33.47 -26.66 -14.67
N PHE A 7 33.07 -26.59 -15.94
CA PHE A 7 31.73 -26.13 -16.32
C PHE A 7 30.64 -27.17 -16.03
N ALA A 8 30.93 -28.46 -16.20
CA ALA A 8 29.96 -29.53 -15.91
C ALA A 8 29.71 -29.72 -14.40
N THR A 9 30.71 -29.52 -13.55
CA THR A 9 30.55 -29.56 -12.09
C THR A 9 29.86 -28.32 -11.55
N LEU A 10 30.00 -27.15 -12.19
CA LEU A 10 29.25 -25.94 -11.85
C LEU A 10 27.75 -26.11 -12.16
N VAL A 11 27.39 -26.68 -13.31
CA VAL A 11 25.97 -26.84 -13.72
C VAL A 11 25.25 -27.90 -12.88
N LEU A 12 25.92 -28.97 -12.44
CA LEU A 12 25.32 -29.95 -11.55
C LEU A 12 25.30 -29.51 -10.08
N GLY A 13 26.28 -28.70 -9.63
CA GLY A 13 26.26 -28.04 -8.33
C GLY A 13 25.13 -27.01 -8.22
N PHE A 14 24.88 -26.24 -9.27
CA PHE A 14 23.75 -25.29 -9.32
C PHE A 14 22.36 -25.96 -9.23
N SER A 15 22.20 -27.18 -9.72
CA SER A 15 20.90 -27.87 -9.71
C SER A 15 20.52 -28.46 -8.35
N VAL A 16 21.49 -28.84 -7.52
CA VAL A 16 21.24 -29.33 -6.15
C VAL A 16 21.17 -28.18 -5.13
N TYR A 17 21.99 -27.14 -5.31
CA TYR A 17 21.90 -25.89 -4.55
C TYR A 17 20.55 -25.19 -4.74
N LYS A 18 19.98 -25.25 -5.94
CA LYS A 18 18.73 -24.54 -6.29
C LYS A 18 17.51 -24.90 -5.45
N LYS A 19 17.49 -26.00 -4.73
CA LYS A 19 16.32 -26.44 -3.94
C LYS A 19 16.41 -26.08 -2.45
N GLU A 20 17.59 -25.98 -1.89
CA GLU A 20 17.81 -25.44 -0.55
C GLU A 20 17.86 -23.88 -0.58
N ASP A 21 18.45 -23.29 -1.62
CA ASP A 21 18.51 -21.85 -1.82
C ASP A 21 17.12 -21.21 -2.08
N SER A 22 16.19 -21.91 -2.74
CA SER A 22 14.86 -21.35 -3.02
C SER A 22 14.01 -21.11 -1.76
N ASN A 23 14.17 -21.95 -0.73
CA ASN A 23 13.49 -21.73 0.56
C ASN A 23 14.12 -20.58 1.37
N VAL A 24 15.44 -20.46 1.34
CA VAL A 24 16.16 -19.36 2.01
C VAL A 24 15.83 -18.04 1.34
N TYR A 25 15.81 -18.00 0.01
CA TYR A 25 15.46 -16.83 -0.79
C TYR A 25 14.01 -16.37 -0.55
N ALA A 26 13.05 -17.29 -0.53
CA ALA A 26 11.64 -16.96 -0.24
C ALA A 26 11.46 -16.38 1.16
N ILE A 27 12.17 -16.93 2.16
CA ILE A 27 12.15 -16.42 3.54
C ILE A 27 12.79 -15.04 3.62
N GLU A 28 13.88 -14.80 2.90
CA GLU A 28 14.57 -13.50 2.88
C GLU A 28 13.69 -12.42 2.25
N LEU A 29 13.02 -12.73 1.15
CA LEU A 29 12.08 -11.83 0.48
C LEU A 29 10.86 -11.53 1.39
N GLU A 30 10.29 -12.56 2.03
CA GLU A 30 9.20 -12.38 3.00
C GLU A 30 9.60 -11.48 4.16
N ASN A 31 10.80 -11.65 4.72
CA ASN A 31 11.33 -10.80 5.77
C ASN A 31 11.48 -9.33 5.31
N LYS A 32 11.88 -9.08 4.06
CA LYS A 32 11.98 -7.71 3.52
C LYS A 32 10.61 -7.07 3.38
N ILE A 33 9.59 -7.84 2.97
CA ILE A 33 8.20 -7.35 2.89
C ILE A 33 7.67 -7.04 4.29
N ASP A 34 7.92 -7.89 5.29
CA ASP A 34 7.53 -7.63 6.67
C ASP A 34 8.19 -6.37 7.24
N LEU A 35 9.48 -6.18 6.98
CA LEU A 35 10.19 -4.97 7.38
C LEU A 35 9.65 -3.73 6.67
N LEU A 36 9.26 -3.84 5.41
CA LEU A 36 8.62 -2.74 4.68
C LEU A 36 7.26 -2.37 5.28
N ILE A 37 6.45 -3.35 5.66
CA ILE A 37 5.17 -3.13 6.36
C ILE A 37 5.42 -2.39 7.68
N GLU A 38 6.33 -2.89 8.52
CA GLU A 38 6.69 -2.26 9.79
C GLU A 38 7.16 -0.82 9.61
N ASN A 39 8.01 -0.56 8.62
CA ASN A 39 8.49 0.80 8.32
C ASN A 39 7.34 1.74 7.89
N LYS A 40 6.37 1.26 7.11
CA LYS A 40 5.20 2.06 6.70
C LYS A 40 4.28 2.36 7.89
N ASP A 41 4.07 1.41 8.79
CA ASP A 41 3.28 1.61 9.99
C ASP A 41 3.94 2.64 10.93
N ILE A 42 5.26 2.56 11.14
CA ILE A 42 6.02 3.56 11.90
C ILE A 42 5.92 4.95 11.25
N GLN A 43 5.98 5.05 9.93
CA GLN A 43 5.81 6.33 9.22
C GLN A 43 4.44 6.95 9.47
N LYS A 44 3.36 6.15 9.51
CA LYS A 44 2.00 6.62 9.85
C LYS A 44 1.93 7.15 11.29
N GLU A 45 2.49 6.40 12.25
CA GLU A 45 2.52 6.82 13.65
C GLU A 45 3.30 8.12 13.85
N LEU A 46 4.50 8.23 13.26
CA LEU A 46 5.31 9.44 13.32
C LEU A 46 4.62 10.64 12.67
N SER A 47 3.95 10.44 11.53
CA SER A 47 3.20 11.50 10.84
C SER A 47 2.08 12.03 11.71
N LEU A 48 1.34 11.16 12.40
CA LEU A 48 0.26 11.55 13.32
C LEU A 48 0.82 12.29 14.55
N GLU A 49 1.94 11.84 15.12
CA GLU A 49 2.58 12.52 16.27
C GLU A 49 3.09 13.92 15.86
N ILE A 50 3.69 14.05 14.68
CA ILE A 50 4.13 15.35 14.13
C ILE A 50 2.94 16.31 13.94
N GLU A 51 1.82 15.82 13.39
CA GLU A 51 0.59 16.62 13.23
C GLU A 51 0.04 17.08 14.57
N ASN A 52 -0.02 16.22 15.56
CA ASN A 52 -0.47 16.55 16.91
C ASN A 52 0.43 17.62 17.56
N LEU A 53 1.75 17.49 17.46
CA LEU A 53 2.70 18.49 17.94
C LEU A 53 2.54 19.83 17.21
N GLN A 54 2.29 19.81 15.91
CA GLN A 54 2.05 21.04 15.14
C GLN A 54 0.77 21.76 15.62
N ASN A 55 -0.29 21.00 15.89
CA ASN A 55 -1.55 21.57 16.42
C ASN A 55 -1.35 22.16 17.82
N GLU A 56 -0.57 21.50 18.70
CA GLU A 56 -0.22 21.99 20.01
C GLU A 56 0.59 23.31 19.92
N ILE A 57 1.62 23.34 19.08
CA ILE A 57 2.42 24.54 18.79
C ILE A 57 1.52 25.69 18.31
N ASN A 58 0.61 25.42 17.36
CA ASN A 58 -0.29 26.43 16.82
C ASN A 58 -1.20 27.00 17.90
N SER A 59 -1.76 26.17 18.77
CA SER A 59 -2.64 26.58 19.86
C SER A 59 -1.91 27.48 20.88
N MET A 60 -0.65 27.16 21.20
CA MET A 60 0.17 27.99 22.10
C MET A 60 0.48 29.36 21.48
N VAL A 61 0.76 29.41 20.17
CA VAL A 61 1.02 30.65 19.44
C VAL A 61 -0.23 31.53 19.36
N GLU A 62 -1.41 30.95 19.11
CA GLU A 62 -2.69 31.67 19.07
C GLU A 62 -3.07 32.24 20.45
N CYS A 63 -2.90 31.48 21.53
CA CYS A 63 -3.10 31.97 22.89
C CYS A 63 -2.20 33.17 23.20
N LYS A 64 -0.95 33.15 22.75
CA LYS A 64 0.00 34.24 22.94
C LYS A 64 -0.45 35.53 22.20
N ASN A 65 -0.90 35.39 20.95
CA ASN A 65 -1.37 36.52 20.15
C ASN A 65 -2.64 37.18 20.73
N ASN A 66 -3.56 36.38 21.27
CA ASN A 66 -4.79 36.89 21.88
C ASN A 66 -4.52 37.59 23.22
N ASN A 67 -3.56 37.13 24.02
CA ASN A 67 -3.18 37.78 25.28
C ASN A 67 -2.45 39.11 25.06
N THR A 68 -1.70 39.27 23.98
CA THR A 68 -0.99 40.53 23.66
C THR A 68 -1.96 41.69 23.31
N GLN A 69 -3.17 41.40 22.88
CA GLN A 69 -4.21 42.42 22.60
C GLN A 69 -4.96 42.90 23.84
N VAL A 70 -4.93 42.13 24.96
CA VAL A 70 -5.66 42.49 26.20
C VAL A 70 -4.81 43.29 27.19
N GLU A 71 -3.47 43.26 27.06
CA GLU A 71 -2.54 43.90 28.03
C GLU A 71 -2.33 45.40 27.83
N VAL A 72 -2.98 46.03 26.87
CA VAL A 72 -2.82 47.51 26.66
C VAL A 72 -3.58 48.36 27.71
N VAL A 73 -4.39 47.74 28.62
CA VAL A 73 -5.30 48.49 29.52
C VAL A 73 -4.95 48.45 31.01
N THR A 74 -4.04 47.58 31.49
CA THR A 74 -3.73 47.51 32.92
C THR A 74 -2.22 47.48 33.22
N VAL A 75 -1.60 48.62 33.24
CA VAL A 75 -0.26 48.79 33.83
C VAL A 75 -0.43 49.18 35.30
N SER A 76 -0.19 48.26 36.20
CA SER A 76 0.47 48.45 37.52
C SER A 76 0.36 47.20 38.39
N PHE A 77 1.51 46.71 38.83
CA PHE A 77 1.67 45.76 39.93
C PHE A 77 1.52 44.24 39.72
N VAL A 78 2.19 43.63 38.71
CA VAL A 78 2.61 42.21 38.77
C VAL A 78 3.82 41.99 37.84
N GLN A 79 4.98 42.50 38.19
CA GLN A 79 6.16 42.39 37.27
C GLN A 79 7.02 41.15 37.43
N THR A 80 6.80 40.29 38.46
CA THR A 80 7.64 39.10 38.72
C THR A 80 6.99 37.79 38.30
N SER A 81 5.66 37.67 38.26
CA SER A 81 4.96 36.44 37.87
C SER A 81 4.76 36.31 36.37
N THR A 82 4.64 37.46 35.64
CA THR A 82 4.49 37.48 34.16
C THR A 82 5.79 37.09 33.45
N VAL A 83 6.94 37.58 33.89
CA VAL A 83 8.25 37.27 33.29
C VAL A 83 8.59 35.80 33.47
N SER A 84 8.25 35.16 34.60
CA SER A 84 8.48 33.72 34.81
C SER A 84 7.55 32.86 33.93
N LYS A 85 6.28 33.26 33.77
CA LYS A 85 5.32 32.56 32.92
C LYS A 85 5.69 32.64 31.45
N GLU A 86 6.02 33.82 30.95
CA GLU A 86 6.46 34.03 29.56
C GLU A 86 7.76 33.24 29.23
N TYR A 87 8.70 33.18 30.17
CA TYR A 87 9.92 32.38 30.02
C TYR A 87 9.63 30.88 29.95
N ILE A 88 8.72 30.38 30.81
CA ILE A 88 8.33 28.97 30.81
C ILE A 88 7.62 28.60 29.50
N GLU A 89 6.64 29.40 29.06
CA GLU A 89 5.91 29.19 27.80
C GLU A 89 6.85 29.22 26.57
N LYS A 90 7.84 30.11 26.57
CA LYS A 90 8.86 30.18 25.52
C LYS A 90 9.74 28.91 25.49
N THR A 91 10.17 28.45 26.66
CA THR A 91 11.00 27.25 26.78
C THR A 91 10.21 25.99 26.36
N GLU A 92 8.93 25.91 26.69
CA GLU A 92 8.04 24.81 26.30
C GLU A 92 7.84 24.78 24.78
N LEU A 93 7.58 25.91 24.14
CA LEU A 93 7.46 26.05 22.69
C LEU A 93 8.75 25.63 21.97
N GLU A 94 9.93 26.04 22.49
CA GLU A 94 11.23 25.65 21.92
C GLU A 94 11.44 24.12 22.05
N ASN A 95 11.01 23.52 23.14
CA ASN A 95 11.11 22.06 23.35
C ASN A 95 10.19 21.29 22.40
N LEU A 96 8.94 21.73 22.21
CA LEU A 96 8.00 21.12 21.26
C LEU A 96 8.51 21.23 19.83
N ALA A 97 9.01 22.40 19.43
CA ALA A 97 9.60 22.60 18.11
C ALA A 97 10.83 21.70 17.88
N LYS A 98 11.69 21.54 18.89
CA LYS A 98 12.84 20.65 18.81
C LYS A 98 12.42 19.17 18.71
N LYS A 99 11.42 18.74 19.49
CA LYS A 99 10.86 17.38 19.42
C LYS A 99 10.28 17.11 18.02
N LYS A 100 9.53 18.08 17.45
CA LYS A 100 8.97 17.95 16.11
C LYS A 100 10.06 17.76 15.05
N ILE A 101 11.13 18.55 15.09
CA ILE A 101 12.28 18.40 14.15
C ILE A 101 12.94 17.02 14.29
N GLU A 102 13.07 16.50 15.50
CA GLU A 102 13.63 15.17 15.72
C GLU A 102 12.74 14.08 15.11
N LEU A 103 11.41 14.17 15.27
CA LEU A 103 10.47 13.22 14.67
C LEU A 103 10.43 13.33 13.15
N GLU A 104 10.48 14.54 12.58
CA GLU A 104 10.59 14.74 11.12
C GLU A 104 11.85 14.10 10.55
N SER A 105 12.99 14.21 11.25
CA SER A 105 14.23 13.54 10.84
C SER A 105 14.09 12.00 10.87
N LYS A 106 13.48 11.44 11.92
CA LYS A 106 13.20 10.00 11.99
C LYS A 106 12.27 9.54 10.88
N LEU A 107 11.20 10.29 10.63
CA LEU A 107 10.27 10.00 9.54
C LEU A 107 11.01 9.94 8.18
N GLN A 108 11.90 10.90 7.93
CA GLN A 108 12.70 10.94 6.71
C GLN A 108 13.60 9.69 6.59
N ASP A 109 14.23 9.24 7.67
CA ASP A 109 15.07 8.04 7.67
C ASP A 109 14.25 6.79 7.31
N TYR A 110 13.07 6.60 7.92
CA TYR A 110 12.17 5.49 7.60
C TYR A 110 11.63 5.56 6.16
N MET A 111 11.36 6.75 5.63
CA MET A 111 10.94 6.92 4.22
C MET A 111 12.07 6.49 3.25
N ILE A 112 13.30 6.88 3.52
CA ILE A 112 14.47 6.50 2.70
C ILE A 112 14.67 4.98 2.74
N GLU A 113 14.56 4.37 3.92
CA GLU A 113 14.71 2.93 4.09
C GLU A 113 13.61 2.16 3.35
N SER A 114 12.36 2.61 3.44
CA SER A 114 11.24 2.00 2.70
C SER A 114 11.45 2.03 1.19
N VAL A 115 11.88 3.16 0.63
CA VAL A 115 12.18 3.26 -0.81
C VAL A 115 13.29 2.30 -1.22
N LYS A 116 14.30 2.12 -0.36
CA LYS A 116 15.39 1.16 -0.61
C LYS A 116 14.90 -0.28 -0.58
N LEU A 117 14.04 -0.63 0.39
CA LEU A 117 13.44 -1.96 0.50
C LEU A 117 12.53 -2.26 -0.69
N GLU A 118 11.64 -1.34 -1.06
CA GLU A 118 10.77 -1.46 -2.23
C GLU A 118 11.58 -1.81 -3.49
N LYS A 119 12.66 -1.06 -3.73
CA LYS A 119 13.55 -1.30 -4.87
C LYS A 119 14.22 -2.66 -4.82
N GLN A 120 14.70 -3.10 -3.67
CA GLN A 120 15.31 -4.42 -3.50
C GLN A 120 14.31 -5.55 -3.79
N ILE A 121 13.08 -5.43 -3.27
CA ILE A 121 12.00 -6.40 -3.51
C ILE A 121 11.64 -6.46 -5.00
N GLU A 122 11.51 -5.30 -5.67
CA GLU A 122 11.23 -5.23 -7.11
C GLU A 122 12.35 -5.88 -7.95
N GLU A 123 13.62 -5.64 -7.59
CA GLU A 123 14.77 -6.24 -8.28
C GLU A 123 14.80 -7.76 -8.13
N GLU A 124 14.52 -8.29 -6.93
CA GLU A 124 14.45 -9.72 -6.65
C GLU A 124 13.28 -10.39 -7.38
N LYS A 125 12.09 -9.79 -7.36
CA LYS A 125 10.93 -10.29 -8.14
C LYS A 125 11.20 -10.28 -9.63
N LYS A 126 11.91 -9.28 -10.14
CA LYS A 126 12.31 -9.21 -11.56
C LYS A 126 13.31 -10.30 -11.93
N GLU A 127 14.24 -10.63 -11.04
CA GLU A 127 15.16 -11.74 -11.23
C GLU A 127 14.41 -13.08 -11.26
N GLU A 128 13.44 -13.29 -10.36
CA GLU A 128 12.56 -14.45 -10.34
C GLU A 128 11.77 -14.61 -11.65
N LEU A 129 11.21 -13.52 -12.20
CA LEU A 129 10.55 -13.52 -13.51
C LEU A 129 11.49 -13.95 -14.63
N SER A 130 12.71 -13.42 -14.64
CA SER A 130 13.75 -13.76 -15.62
C SER A 130 14.14 -15.24 -15.56
N LEU A 131 14.32 -15.79 -14.35
CA LEU A 131 14.65 -17.19 -14.12
C LEU A 131 13.53 -18.14 -14.57
N ASN A 132 12.27 -17.73 -14.38
CA ASN A 132 11.09 -18.50 -14.78
C ASN A 132 10.71 -18.28 -16.26
N ASN A 133 11.37 -17.36 -16.96
CA ASN A 133 11.05 -16.95 -18.34
C ASN A 133 9.56 -16.59 -18.51
N THR A 134 9.04 -15.77 -17.59
CA THR A 134 7.66 -15.29 -17.56
C THR A 134 7.60 -13.78 -17.39
N GLU A 135 6.52 -13.15 -17.84
CA GLU A 135 6.31 -11.71 -17.70
C GLU A 135 5.66 -11.33 -16.36
N TYR A 136 5.11 -12.31 -15.63
CA TYR A 136 4.45 -12.11 -14.34
C TYR A 136 4.43 -13.41 -13.54
N LEU A 137 4.32 -13.27 -12.21
CA LEU A 137 4.07 -14.38 -11.31
C LEU A 137 2.57 -14.62 -11.16
N LYS A 138 2.18 -15.91 -11.03
CA LYS A 138 0.78 -16.23 -10.78
C LYS A 138 0.41 -15.95 -9.33
N GLY A 139 -0.57 -15.09 -9.17
CA GLY A 139 -1.17 -14.80 -7.89
C GLY A 139 -2.23 -15.79 -7.47
N ILE A 140 -2.80 -15.56 -6.29
CA ILE A 140 -3.93 -16.34 -5.77
C ILE A 140 -5.27 -15.79 -6.28
N TRP A 141 -6.30 -16.64 -6.24
CA TRP A 141 -7.67 -16.25 -6.57
C TRP A 141 -8.24 -15.26 -5.52
N PRO A 142 -8.83 -14.12 -5.94
CA PRO A 142 -9.16 -13.02 -5.02
C PRO A 142 -10.40 -13.24 -4.14
N VAL A 143 -11.23 -14.29 -4.39
CA VAL A 143 -12.42 -14.62 -3.57
C VAL A 143 -12.41 -16.10 -3.24
N LYS A 144 -11.88 -16.46 -2.07
CA LYS A 144 -11.46 -17.82 -1.72
C LYS A 144 -12.48 -18.94 -2.02
N SER A 145 -13.76 -18.71 -1.76
CA SER A 145 -14.80 -19.76 -1.84
C SER A 145 -15.68 -19.66 -3.10
N TYR A 146 -15.45 -18.65 -3.96
CA TYR A 146 -16.29 -18.37 -5.11
C TYR A 146 -15.44 -18.38 -6.38
N LYS A 147 -15.58 -19.43 -7.19
CA LYS A 147 -14.79 -19.67 -8.42
C LYS A 147 -15.58 -19.47 -9.70
N GLU A 148 -16.89 -19.22 -9.60
CA GLU A 148 -17.74 -18.92 -10.76
C GLU A 148 -17.40 -17.57 -11.36
N ILE A 149 -17.45 -17.46 -12.69
CA ILE A 149 -17.30 -16.22 -13.43
C ILE A 149 -18.60 -15.96 -14.14
N SER A 150 -19.35 -14.94 -13.71
CA SER A 150 -20.63 -14.55 -14.32
C SER A 150 -20.43 -13.75 -15.60
N SER A 151 -19.29 -13.06 -15.76
CA SER A 151 -18.95 -12.34 -16.96
C SER A 151 -17.43 -12.41 -17.22
N PRO A 152 -17.02 -13.02 -18.36
CA PRO A 152 -15.60 -13.17 -18.68
C PRO A 152 -15.00 -11.88 -19.25
N PHE A 153 -13.68 -11.83 -19.29
CA PHE A 153 -12.87 -10.82 -19.97
C PHE A 153 -13.13 -10.85 -21.49
N GLY A 154 -13.16 -9.66 -22.11
CA GLY A 154 -13.24 -9.54 -23.57
C GLY A 154 -14.53 -8.88 -24.07
N GLN A 155 -14.86 -9.11 -25.35
CA GLN A 155 -16.02 -8.51 -26.01
C GLN A 155 -17.32 -9.09 -25.44
N ARG A 156 -18.23 -8.19 -25.02
CA ARG A 156 -19.57 -8.57 -24.52
C ARG A 156 -20.63 -7.55 -24.84
N ILE A 157 -21.89 -7.91 -24.68
CA ILE A 157 -22.98 -6.94 -24.60
C ILE A 157 -23.02 -6.40 -23.16
N HIS A 158 -22.90 -5.09 -23.02
CA HIS A 158 -22.92 -4.44 -21.71
C HIS A 158 -24.26 -4.65 -20.99
N PRO A 159 -24.29 -5.19 -19.76
CA PRO A 159 -25.54 -5.61 -19.11
C PRO A 159 -26.51 -4.47 -18.81
N ILE A 160 -26.03 -3.23 -18.65
CA ILE A 160 -26.86 -2.07 -18.36
C ILE A 160 -27.27 -1.32 -19.63
N THR A 161 -26.33 -1.14 -20.59
CA THR A 161 -26.57 -0.30 -21.77
C THR A 161 -27.05 -1.07 -22.99
N GLY A 162 -26.92 -2.39 -23.02
CA GLY A 162 -27.22 -3.25 -24.16
C GLY A 162 -26.32 -3.07 -25.38
N LYS A 163 -25.25 -2.28 -25.27
CA LYS A 163 -24.30 -2.01 -26.38
C LYS A 163 -23.11 -2.94 -26.32
N GLN A 164 -22.47 -3.15 -27.48
CA GLN A 164 -21.15 -3.83 -27.49
C GLN A 164 -20.15 -3.05 -26.66
N SER A 165 -19.41 -3.76 -25.83
CA SER A 165 -18.34 -3.22 -24.98
C SER A 165 -17.27 -4.26 -24.74
N PHE A 166 -16.08 -3.79 -24.38
CA PHE A 166 -14.99 -4.64 -23.96
C PHE A 166 -14.96 -4.69 -22.43
N HIS A 167 -15.01 -5.90 -21.87
CA HIS A 167 -14.88 -6.14 -20.44
C HIS A 167 -13.41 -6.25 -20.07
N LYS A 168 -12.91 -5.33 -19.29
CA LYS A 168 -11.49 -5.22 -18.94
C LYS A 168 -11.02 -6.21 -17.88
N GLY A 169 -11.96 -6.93 -17.26
CA GLY A 169 -11.70 -7.88 -16.17
C GLY A 169 -12.64 -9.07 -16.23
N ILE A 170 -12.82 -9.72 -15.10
CA ILE A 170 -13.82 -10.76 -14.87
C ILE A 170 -14.74 -10.35 -13.72
N ASP A 171 -15.99 -10.78 -13.79
CA ASP A 171 -16.97 -10.59 -12.70
C ASP A 171 -17.16 -11.90 -11.95
N ILE A 172 -16.88 -11.90 -10.64
CA ILE A 172 -16.96 -13.05 -9.73
C ILE A 172 -18.13 -12.83 -8.77
N PRO A 173 -19.28 -13.50 -8.96
CA PRO A 173 -20.42 -13.35 -8.07
C PRO A 173 -20.10 -13.94 -6.70
N ALA A 174 -20.40 -13.16 -5.66
CA ALA A 174 -20.27 -13.59 -4.26
C ALA A 174 -21.26 -12.78 -3.40
N PRO A 175 -21.69 -13.30 -2.26
CA PRO A 175 -22.52 -12.55 -1.32
C PRO A 175 -21.87 -11.23 -0.90
N GLN A 176 -22.70 -10.26 -0.55
CA GLN A 176 -22.24 -9.02 0.02
C GLN A 176 -21.37 -9.30 1.27
N ASP A 177 -20.35 -8.47 1.48
CA ASP A 177 -19.39 -8.57 2.60
C ASP A 177 -18.50 -9.81 2.61
N THR A 178 -18.51 -10.62 1.53
CA THR A 178 -17.48 -11.64 1.33
C THR A 178 -16.11 -10.99 1.23
N ASP A 179 -15.09 -11.61 1.83
CA ASP A 179 -13.71 -11.13 1.80
C ASP A 179 -13.14 -11.10 0.39
N ILE A 180 -12.57 -9.96 0.02
CA ILE A 180 -11.74 -9.78 -1.17
C ILE A 180 -10.29 -9.78 -0.71
N LEU A 181 -9.48 -10.63 -1.33
CA LEU A 181 -8.09 -10.87 -0.98
C LEU A 181 -7.15 -10.24 -2.03
N SER A 182 -6.03 -9.70 -1.58
CA SER A 182 -4.94 -9.37 -2.49
C SER A 182 -4.46 -10.62 -3.22
N CYS A 183 -4.32 -10.56 -4.53
CA CYS A 183 -3.86 -11.72 -5.30
C CYS A 183 -2.36 -11.98 -5.16
N ASP A 184 -1.57 -10.97 -4.79
CA ASP A 184 -0.12 -11.06 -4.60
C ASP A 184 0.35 -9.95 -3.64
N ASP A 185 1.64 -10.00 -3.25
CA ASP A 185 2.29 -8.96 -2.46
C ASP A 185 2.38 -7.66 -3.26
N GLY A 186 2.19 -6.51 -2.61
CA GLY A 186 2.26 -5.22 -3.30
C GLY A 186 1.92 -4.03 -2.43
N ILE A 187 1.82 -2.87 -3.06
CA ILE A 187 1.49 -1.59 -2.44
C ILE A 187 0.15 -1.11 -2.98
N ILE A 188 -0.72 -0.66 -2.10
CA ILE A 188 -2.01 -0.05 -2.49
C ILE A 188 -1.71 1.27 -3.21
N SER A 189 -1.95 1.30 -4.51
CA SER A 189 -1.77 2.49 -5.34
C SER A 189 -3.02 3.38 -5.40
N PHE A 190 -4.17 2.86 -4.94
CA PHE A 190 -5.42 3.61 -4.82
C PHE A 190 -6.42 2.88 -3.92
N SER A 191 -7.05 3.61 -3.01
CA SER A 191 -8.20 3.16 -2.22
C SER A 191 -9.24 4.28 -2.17
N GLY A 192 -10.39 4.10 -2.84
CA GLY A 192 -11.38 5.17 -2.92
C GLY A 192 -12.52 4.89 -3.90
N VAL A 193 -13.21 5.96 -4.33
CA VAL A 193 -14.34 5.87 -5.26
C VAL A 193 -13.89 6.24 -6.67
N MET A 194 -14.21 5.38 -7.67
CA MET A 194 -14.00 5.66 -9.09
C MET A 194 -15.32 5.64 -9.85
N ASN A 195 -15.50 6.60 -10.77
CA ASN A 195 -16.71 6.69 -11.58
C ASN A 195 -16.96 5.39 -12.37
N GLY A 196 -18.17 4.85 -12.21
CA GLY A 196 -18.59 3.59 -12.81
C GLY A 196 -18.15 2.35 -12.03
N TYR A 197 -17.00 2.33 -11.40
CA TYR A 197 -16.45 1.20 -10.63
C TYR A 197 -16.93 1.16 -9.16
N GLY A 198 -17.44 2.28 -8.62
CA GLY A 198 -17.82 2.37 -7.21
C GLY A 198 -16.58 2.44 -6.32
N ASN A 199 -16.62 1.75 -5.18
CA ASN A 199 -15.46 1.62 -4.30
C ASN A 199 -14.44 0.68 -4.94
N VAL A 200 -13.19 1.11 -4.98
CA VAL A 200 -12.10 0.46 -5.71
C VAL A 200 -10.85 0.38 -4.84
N ILE A 201 -10.16 -0.74 -4.94
CA ILE A 201 -8.75 -0.89 -4.58
C ILE A 201 -7.95 -1.13 -5.86
N LYS A 202 -6.78 -0.48 -5.98
CA LYS A 202 -5.73 -0.84 -6.94
C LYS A 202 -4.46 -1.20 -6.19
N ILE A 203 -3.79 -2.23 -6.67
CA ILE A 203 -2.52 -2.68 -6.10
C ILE A 203 -1.47 -2.71 -7.21
N LYS A 204 -0.33 -2.09 -6.94
CA LYS A 204 0.90 -2.27 -7.72
C LYS A 204 1.71 -3.38 -7.06
N HIS A 205 1.85 -4.51 -7.75
CA HIS A 205 2.61 -5.66 -7.26
C HIS A 205 4.10 -5.52 -7.54
N PHE A 206 4.94 -6.16 -6.73
CA PHE A 206 6.39 -6.05 -6.85
C PHE A 206 6.97 -6.72 -8.10
N ASP A 207 6.22 -7.58 -8.79
CA ASP A 207 6.57 -8.14 -10.09
C ASP A 207 6.20 -7.25 -11.29
N GLY A 208 5.63 -6.05 -11.02
CA GLY A 208 5.27 -5.06 -12.01
C GLY A 208 3.86 -5.17 -12.58
N LYS A 209 3.09 -6.23 -12.24
CA LYS A 209 1.66 -6.27 -12.57
C LYS A 209 0.86 -5.34 -11.66
N GLU A 210 -0.29 -4.88 -12.14
CA GLU A 210 -1.28 -4.17 -11.33
C GLU A 210 -2.60 -4.95 -11.29
N THR A 211 -3.32 -4.86 -10.18
CA THR A 211 -4.67 -5.40 -10.06
C THR A 211 -5.66 -4.37 -9.57
N LEU A 212 -6.92 -4.51 -10.02
CA LEU A 212 -8.02 -3.65 -9.64
C LEU A 212 -9.18 -4.49 -9.12
N TYR A 213 -9.72 -4.09 -7.98
CA TYR A 213 -10.84 -4.72 -7.29
C TYR A 213 -11.95 -3.69 -7.12
N ALA A 214 -13.09 -3.90 -7.79
CA ALA A 214 -14.16 -2.91 -7.84
C ALA A 214 -15.53 -3.44 -7.41
N HIS A 215 -16.48 -2.52 -7.32
CA HIS A 215 -17.84 -2.70 -6.79
C HIS A 215 -17.86 -3.06 -5.30
N ASN A 216 -16.75 -2.77 -4.56
CA ASN A 216 -16.61 -3.11 -3.16
C ASN A 216 -17.71 -2.46 -2.32
N ASN A 217 -18.18 -3.16 -1.27
CA ASN A 217 -19.02 -2.57 -0.24
C ASN A 217 -18.18 -1.64 0.65
N SER A 218 -16.99 -2.09 1.04
CA SER A 218 -16.03 -1.29 1.80
C SER A 218 -14.60 -1.69 1.46
N ASN A 219 -13.70 -0.72 1.49
CA ASN A 219 -12.27 -0.92 1.46
C ASN A 219 -11.76 -0.98 2.91
N VAL A 220 -10.81 -1.88 3.22
CA VAL A 220 -10.26 -2.05 4.57
C VAL A 220 -8.77 -1.71 4.65
N VAL A 221 -8.21 -1.21 3.54
CA VAL A 221 -6.83 -0.75 3.40
C VAL A 221 -6.81 0.64 2.76
N GLU A 222 -5.72 1.38 2.96
CA GLU A 222 -5.53 2.74 2.48
C GLU A 222 -4.42 2.82 1.42
N GLU A 223 -4.39 3.89 0.64
CA GLU A 223 -3.31 4.17 -0.30
C GLU A 223 -1.96 4.27 0.44
N GLY A 224 -0.94 3.60 -0.09
CA GLY A 224 0.38 3.48 0.50
C GLY A 224 0.58 2.28 1.42
N ASP A 225 -0.49 1.55 1.79
CA ASP A 225 -0.34 0.32 2.57
C ASP A 225 0.38 -0.77 1.77
N VAL A 226 1.25 -1.52 2.45
CA VAL A 226 1.84 -2.74 1.92
C VAL A 226 0.95 -3.91 2.29
N VAL A 227 0.62 -4.76 1.32
CA VAL A 227 -0.24 -5.93 1.51
C VAL A 227 0.45 -7.20 1.04
N LYS A 228 0.14 -8.32 1.71
CA LYS A 228 0.58 -9.65 1.32
C LYS A 228 -0.47 -10.39 0.51
N ALA A 229 -0.03 -11.35 -0.30
CA ALA A 229 -0.91 -12.29 -0.96
C ALA A 229 -1.86 -12.96 0.05
N GLY A 230 -3.18 -12.93 -0.23
CA GLY A 230 -4.19 -13.47 0.67
C GLY A 230 -4.64 -12.58 1.81
N GLN A 231 -4.06 -11.40 1.97
CA GLN A 231 -4.55 -10.39 2.93
C GLN A 231 -5.92 -9.86 2.48
N VAL A 232 -6.85 -9.70 3.42
CA VAL A 232 -8.14 -9.06 3.16
C VAL A 232 -7.93 -7.58 2.90
N ILE A 233 -8.40 -7.10 1.75
CA ILE A 233 -8.24 -5.70 1.30
C ILE A 233 -9.57 -4.96 1.16
N ALA A 234 -10.66 -5.69 0.92
CA ALA A 234 -11.98 -5.12 0.71
C ALA A 234 -13.08 -6.16 0.99
N LYS A 235 -14.33 -5.74 0.89
CA LYS A 235 -15.53 -6.58 1.00
C LYS A 235 -16.34 -6.48 -0.29
N VAL A 236 -16.84 -7.63 -0.80
CA VAL A 236 -17.71 -7.67 -1.98
C VAL A 236 -18.95 -6.82 -1.76
N GLY A 237 -19.35 -6.08 -2.80
CA GLY A 237 -20.54 -5.26 -2.79
C GLY A 237 -21.19 -5.14 -4.17
N THR A 238 -21.86 -4.01 -4.37
CA THR A 238 -22.56 -3.67 -5.62
C THR A 238 -22.56 -2.15 -5.85
N THR A 239 -21.47 -1.46 -5.42
CA THR A 239 -21.34 -0.02 -5.61
C THR A 239 -21.01 0.33 -7.06
N GLY A 240 -21.30 1.57 -7.48
CA GLY A 240 -21.09 2.00 -8.87
C GLY A 240 -22.08 1.40 -9.86
N ASN A 241 -21.62 1.14 -11.10
CA ASN A 241 -22.43 0.58 -12.19
C ASN A 241 -22.47 -0.95 -12.11
N SER A 242 -23.18 -1.49 -11.13
CA SER A 242 -23.33 -2.91 -10.89
C SER A 242 -24.80 -3.34 -10.91
N THR A 243 -25.07 -4.58 -11.32
CA THR A 243 -26.42 -5.16 -11.34
C THR A 243 -26.70 -6.13 -10.20
N GLY A 244 -25.71 -6.42 -9.36
CA GLY A 244 -25.80 -7.34 -8.23
C GLY A 244 -24.44 -7.54 -7.54
N ASN A 245 -24.45 -8.21 -6.42
CA ASN A 245 -23.23 -8.42 -5.63
C ASN A 245 -22.22 -9.27 -6.39
N HIS A 246 -21.04 -8.72 -6.69
CA HIS A 246 -19.90 -9.39 -7.30
C HIS A 246 -18.61 -8.60 -7.08
N LEU A 247 -17.49 -9.24 -7.22
CA LEU A 247 -16.18 -8.61 -7.43
C LEU A 247 -15.97 -8.43 -8.93
N HIS A 248 -15.72 -7.21 -9.40
CA HIS A 248 -15.11 -6.95 -10.69
C HIS A 248 -13.59 -6.90 -10.49
N PHE A 249 -12.87 -7.81 -11.17
CA PHE A 249 -11.42 -8.00 -10.99
C PHE A 249 -10.69 -7.82 -12.31
N GLU A 250 -9.74 -6.87 -12.35
CA GLU A 250 -8.87 -6.60 -13.51
C GLU A 250 -7.41 -6.91 -13.19
N THR A 251 -6.67 -7.32 -14.22
CA THR A 251 -5.21 -7.43 -14.19
C THR A 251 -4.64 -6.60 -15.33
N ILE A 252 -3.60 -5.83 -15.03
CA ILE A 252 -2.96 -4.89 -15.94
C ILE A 252 -1.46 -5.19 -15.94
N ILE A 253 -0.88 -5.38 -17.12
CA ILE A 253 0.56 -5.59 -17.34
C ILE A 253 0.99 -4.68 -18.48
N ASN A 254 2.05 -3.90 -18.30
CA ASN A 254 2.54 -2.93 -19.28
C ASN A 254 1.45 -1.97 -19.77
N ASN A 255 0.55 -1.51 -18.88
CA ASN A 255 -0.61 -0.66 -19.14
C ASN A 255 -1.70 -1.30 -20.04
N GLU A 256 -1.68 -2.60 -20.23
CA GLU A 256 -2.70 -3.34 -20.98
C GLU A 256 -3.50 -4.27 -20.06
N ASN A 257 -4.84 -4.26 -20.22
CA ASN A 257 -5.68 -5.21 -19.49
C ASN A 257 -5.49 -6.62 -20.05
N ILE A 258 -5.16 -7.56 -19.19
CA ILE A 258 -4.96 -8.98 -19.51
C ILE A 258 -6.08 -9.81 -18.88
N ASN A 259 -6.44 -10.93 -19.52
CA ASN A 259 -7.42 -11.83 -18.95
C ASN A 259 -6.95 -12.36 -17.57
N PRO A 260 -7.66 -11.99 -16.48
CA PRO A 260 -7.21 -12.34 -15.13
C PRO A 260 -7.05 -13.84 -14.87
N ILE A 261 -7.77 -14.71 -15.58
CA ILE A 261 -7.64 -16.17 -15.45
C ILE A 261 -6.21 -16.66 -15.76
N ASN A 262 -5.48 -15.94 -16.61
CA ASN A 262 -4.10 -16.29 -16.96
C ASN A 262 -3.12 -15.97 -15.83
N VAL A 263 -3.50 -15.08 -14.90
CA VAL A 263 -2.61 -14.44 -13.92
C VAL A 263 -2.84 -14.97 -12.49
N VAL A 264 -4.00 -15.59 -12.21
CA VAL A 264 -4.33 -16.15 -10.89
C VAL A 264 -4.55 -17.67 -10.96
N ASN A 265 -4.35 -18.36 -9.81
CA ASN A 265 -4.56 -19.81 -9.67
C ASN A 265 -5.89 -20.14 -8.97
#